data_28e8c56d22c06af82a3929bd610ef169
#
_entry.id   28e8c56d22c06af82a3929bd610ef169
#
_cell.length_a   1.000
_cell.length_b   1.000
_cell.length_c   1.000
_cell.angle_alpha   90.00
_cell.angle_beta   90.00
_cell.angle_gamma   90.00
#
_symmetry.space_group_name_H-M   'P 1'
#
loop_
_entity.id
_entity.type
_entity.pdbx_description
1 polymer ?
#
loop_
_entity_poly.entity_id
_entity_poly.type
_entity_poly.pdbx_seq_one_letter_code
_entity_poly.pdbx_strand_id
1 'polypeptide(L)'
;MQSDEPRTPLPKVNISNFINDHNNSLILDELSLLPSVRWDIPMKSNWNIGETGAFNRLSEFINSGIEHYKEGRNFPSKPFVSRISPHIHFGELSPNQAWHLAKLKGNNRNIDHFLSELGWREFSYSQLYFNPDLPKKNLQSKFDQFPWEENSHNLKAWQQGQTGVPMVDAGMRELWLTGSMHNRVRMVVGSFLVKNLLLNWHHGERWFWDCLVDADLASNSASWQWIAGCGADAAPYFRIFNPVTQGEKFDPDGEYIRQYIPELKDLPNKYLYNPWEAPKEILAEANIVLGKDYPNPIVNLKVSREKALEAFKSLKKEN
;
A
#
# COMPACT_ATOMS: atom_id res chain seq x y z
N MET A 1 19.06 -1.81 -12.51
CA MET A 1 18.81 -2.76 -13.60
C MET A 1 19.19 -2.08 -14.91
N GLN A 2 20.20 -2.60 -15.58
CA GLN A 2 20.48 -2.26 -16.98
C GLN A 2 19.80 -3.36 -17.81
N SER A 3 18.55 -3.17 -18.13
CA SER A 3 17.81 -4.00 -19.06
C SER A 3 17.52 -3.19 -20.30
N ASP A 4 17.39 -3.84 -21.45
CA ASP A 4 16.92 -3.22 -22.68
C ASP A 4 15.53 -2.61 -22.48
N GLU A 5 15.21 -1.62 -23.31
CA GLU A 5 13.85 -1.04 -23.29
C GLU A 5 12.81 -2.12 -23.59
N PRO A 6 11.64 -2.06 -22.96
CA PRO A 6 10.57 -3.00 -23.27
C PRO A 6 10.13 -2.82 -24.74
N ARG A 7 9.65 -3.91 -25.34
CA ARG A 7 9.13 -3.88 -26.71
C ARG A 7 8.10 -2.77 -26.91
N THR A 8 8.05 -2.22 -28.10
CA THR A 8 7.01 -1.27 -28.51
C THR A 8 5.62 -1.86 -28.29
N PRO A 9 4.66 -1.09 -27.78
CA PRO A 9 3.27 -1.54 -27.63
C PRO A 9 2.71 -2.04 -28.97
N LEU A 10 1.93 -3.11 -28.92
CA LEU A 10 1.22 -3.60 -30.12
C LEU A 10 0.16 -2.59 -30.54
N PRO A 11 -0.08 -2.41 -31.85
CA PRO A 11 -1.14 -1.55 -32.33
C PRO A 11 -2.51 -2.11 -31.94
N LYS A 12 -3.52 -1.22 -31.89
CA LYS A 12 -4.90 -1.62 -31.66
C LYS A 12 -5.33 -2.60 -32.76
N VAL A 13 -5.92 -3.74 -32.35
CA VAL A 13 -6.48 -4.71 -33.27
C VAL A 13 -7.73 -4.12 -33.93
N ASN A 14 -7.78 -4.11 -35.27
CA ASN A 14 -8.97 -3.73 -36.00
C ASN A 14 -9.90 -4.94 -36.08
N ILE A 15 -10.97 -4.93 -35.27
CA ILE A 15 -11.95 -6.02 -35.22
C ILE A 15 -13.12 -5.65 -36.13
N SER A 16 -13.04 -6.04 -37.40
CA SER A 16 -14.09 -5.77 -38.39
C SER A 16 -15.25 -6.78 -38.36
N ASN A 17 -15.04 -7.95 -37.75
CA ASN A 17 -16.00 -9.05 -37.76
C ASN A 17 -16.32 -9.54 -36.35
N PHE A 18 -17.05 -8.73 -35.58
CA PHE A 18 -17.60 -9.16 -34.29
C PHE A 18 -18.91 -9.96 -34.55
N ILE A 19 -18.98 -11.20 -34.07
CA ILE A 19 -20.23 -11.87 -33.91
C ILE A 19 -20.89 -11.32 -32.65
N ASN A 20 -21.93 -10.54 -32.85
CA ASN A 20 -22.67 -9.93 -31.74
C ASN A 20 -23.84 -10.87 -31.38
N ASP A 21 -23.58 -11.91 -30.60
CA ASP A 21 -24.59 -12.83 -30.10
C ASP A 21 -25.14 -12.36 -28.76
N HIS A 22 -26.05 -11.38 -28.80
CA HIS A 22 -26.72 -10.86 -27.61
C HIS A 22 -27.69 -11.85 -26.96
N ASN A 23 -28.04 -12.94 -27.63
CA ASN A 23 -29.07 -13.86 -27.15
C ASN A 23 -28.57 -14.87 -26.12
N ASN A 24 -27.25 -15.06 -26.02
CA ASN A 24 -26.61 -16.00 -25.10
C ASN A 24 -25.69 -15.35 -24.08
N SER A 25 -25.75 -14.03 -23.93
CA SER A 25 -24.90 -13.29 -22.99
C SER A 25 -25.69 -12.89 -21.75
N LEU A 26 -25.14 -13.17 -20.58
CA LEU A 26 -25.64 -12.63 -19.31
C LEU A 26 -25.31 -11.14 -19.21
N ILE A 27 -26.21 -10.35 -18.68
CA ILE A 27 -25.88 -8.98 -18.27
C ILE A 27 -25.05 -9.02 -16.97
N LEU A 28 -24.23 -7.98 -16.73
CA LEU A 28 -23.30 -7.92 -15.61
C LEU A 28 -23.99 -8.15 -14.24
N ASP A 29 -25.20 -7.64 -14.06
CA ASP A 29 -25.96 -7.79 -12.81
C ASP A 29 -26.40 -9.24 -12.54
N GLU A 30 -26.63 -10.03 -13.60
CA GLU A 30 -27.00 -11.46 -13.47
C GLU A 30 -25.83 -12.32 -12.96
N LEU A 31 -24.60 -11.83 -13.08
CA LEU A 31 -23.41 -12.53 -12.57
C LEU A 31 -23.30 -12.49 -11.04
N SER A 32 -24.14 -11.70 -10.36
CA SER A 32 -24.19 -11.59 -8.88
C SER A 32 -22.83 -11.34 -8.23
N LEU A 33 -21.96 -10.55 -8.87
CA LEU A 33 -20.59 -10.27 -8.40
C LEU A 33 -20.54 -9.21 -7.32
N LEU A 34 -21.61 -8.44 -7.14
CA LEU A 34 -21.64 -7.37 -6.15
C LEU A 34 -22.10 -7.92 -4.79
N PRO A 35 -21.52 -7.42 -3.69
CA PRO A 35 -21.92 -7.83 -2.35
C PRO A 35 -23.36 -7.37 -2.05
N SER A 36 -24.09 -8.17 -1.27
CA SER A 36 -25.45 -7.83 -0.84
C SER A 36 -25.49 -6.56 0.02
N VAL A 37 -24.47 -6.36 0.86
CA VAL A 37 -24.22 -5.09 1.55
C VAL A 37 -23.20 -4.32 0.75
N ARG A 38 -23.63 -3.20 0.16
CA ARG A 38 -22.86 -2.40 -0.80
C ARG A 38 -21.79 -1.55 -0.12
N TRP A 39 -20.82 -2.21 0.55
CA TRP A 39 -19.64 -1.58 1.13
C TRP A 39 -18.65 -1.05 0.07
N ASP A 40 -18.79 -1.51 -1.18
CA ASP A 40 -17.96 -1.16 -2.34
C ASP A 40 -18.24 0.25 -2.91
N ILE A 41 -19.37 0.88 -2.58
CA ILE A 41 -19.78 2.17 -3.17
C ILE A 41 -18.74 3.29 -2.95
N PRO A 42 -18.19 3.51 -1.74
CA PRO A 42 -17.15 4.54 -1.55
C PRO A 42 -15.90 4.24 -2.37
N MET A 43 -15.52 2.96 -2.47
CA MET A 43 -14.37 2.50 -3.25
C MET A 43 -14.56 2.80 -4.74
N LYS A 44 -15.72 2.45 -5.31
CA LYS A 44 -16.06 2.67 -6.72
C LYS A 44 -15.93 4.13 -7.14
N SER A 45 -16.30 5.09 -6.29
CA SER A 45 -16.23 6.51 -6.61
C SER A 45 -14.80 7.05 -6.81
N ASN A 46 -13.78 6.32 -6.38
CA ASN A 46 -12.38 6.70 -6.51
C ASN A 46 -11.73 6.23 -7.83
N TRP A 47 -12.44 5.45 -8.64
CA TRP A 47 -11.88 4.80 -9.83
C TRP A 47 -12.71 5.02 -11.08
N ASN A 48 -12.03 5.41 -12.18
CA ASN A 48 -12.58 5.45 -13.53
C ASN A 48 -12.13 4.19 -14.27
N ILE A 49 -13.00 3.19 -14.32
CA ILE A 49 -12.70 1.86 -14.87
C ILE A 49 -12.63 1.92 -16.40
N GLY A 50 -11.81 1.07 -17.00
CA GLY A 50 -11.65 0.89 -18.44
C GLY A 50 -10.46 1.63 -19.05
N GLU A 51 -10.14 1.31 -20.30
CA GLU A 51 -8.99 1.84 -21.03
C GLU A 51 -8.98 3.38 -21.04
N THR A 52 -10.13 4.02 -21.26
CA THR A 52 -10.23 5.49 -21.28
C THR A 52 -9.86 6.08 -19.91
N GLY A 53 -10.35 5.49 -18.83
CA GLY A 53 -10.00 5.90 -17.46
C GLY A 53 -8.51 5.74 -17.19
N ALA A 54 -7.93 4.63 -17.64
CA ALA A 54 -6.50 4.33 -17.52
C ALA A 54 -5.62 5.36 -18.24
N PHE A 55 -5.94 5.66 -19.51
CA PHE A 55 -5.21 6.65 -20.30
C PHE A 55 -5.34 8.06 -19.75
N ASN A 56 -6.53 8.47 -19.30
CA ASN A 56 -6.74 9.78 -18.69
C ASN A 56 -5.88 9.94 -17.44
N ARG A 57 -5.87 8.93 -16.56
CA ARG A 57 -5.07 8.95 -15.33
C ARG A 57 -3.56 8.98 -15.61
N LEU A 58 -3.08 8.16 -16.55
CA LEU A 58 -1.67 8.17 -16.95
C LEU A 58 -1.30 9.52 -17.56
N SER A 59 -2.14 10.09 -18.42
CA SER A 59 -1.91 11.40 -19.07
C SER A 59 -1.87 12.53 -18.04
N GLU A 60 -2.78 12.53 -17.08
CA GLU A 60 -2.78 13.49 -15.97
C GLU A 60 -1.46 13.41 -15.18
N PHE A 61 -1.06 12.20 -14.79
CA PHE A 61 0.21 11.99 -14.09
C PHE A 61 1.43 12.44 -14.90
N ILE A 62 1.49 12.09 -16.19
CA ILE A 62 2.59 12.49 -17.09
C ILE A 62 2.64 14.01 -17.26
N ASN A 63 1.53 14.70 -17.24
CA ASN A 63 1.49 16.14 -17.46
C ASN A 63 1.74 16.97 -16.19
N SER A 64 1.41 16.46 -15.01
CA SER A 64 1.46 17.22 -13.75
C SER A 64 2.28 16.59 -12.64
N GLY A 65 2.36 15.25 -12.56
CA GLY A 65 2.98 14.54 -11.44
C GLY A 65 4.40 14.04 -11.69
N ILE A 66 4.72 13.62 -12.93
CA ILE A 66 5.96 12.90 -13.22
C ILE A 66 7.22 13.72 -12.95
N GLU A 67 7.19 15.04 -13.15
CA GLU A 67 8.33 15.95 -12.93
C GLU A 67 8.69 16.06 -11.44
N HIS A 68 7.81 15.67 -10.55
CA HIS A 68 8.01 15.69 -9.10
C HIS A 68 8.13 14.28 -8.51
N TYR A 69 8.08 13.23 -9.33
CA TYR A 69 7.82 11.86 -8.88
C TYR A 69 8.83 11.36 -7.86
N LYS A 70 10.13 11.54 -8.08
CA LYS A 70 11.19 10.97 -7.24
C LYS A 70 11.06 11.35 -5.77
N GLU A 71 10.79 12.61 -5.48
CA GLU A 71 10.63 13.11 -4.12
C GLU A 71 9.15 13.08 -3.71
N GLY A 72 8.26 13.54 -4.60
CA GLY A 72 6.84 13.71 -4.35
C GLY A 72 6.11 12.39 -4.04
N ARG A 73 6.59 11.26 -4.60
CA ARG A 73 6.05 9.94 -4.30
C ARG A 73 6.15 9.50 -2.83
N ASN A 74 6.83 10.27 -1.99
CA ASN A 74 6.91 9.99 -0.57
C ASN A 74 5.79 10.65 0.24
N PHE A 75 5.08 11.64 -0.32
CA PHE A 75 4.09 12.45 0.37
C PHE A 75 2.67 11.99 0.02
N PRO A 76 1.97 11.29 0.93
CA PRO A 76 0.67 10.68 0.61
C PRO A 76 -0.44 11.70 0.34
N SER A 77 -0.33 12.94 0.86
CA SER A 77 -1.27 14.03 0.59
C SER A 77 -1.07 14.71 -0.76
N LYS A 78 0.03 14.43 -1.47
CA LYS A 78 0.38 15.14 -2.71
C LYS A 78 0.04 14.30 -3.96
N PRO A 79 -0.43 14.92 -5.06
CA PRO A 79 -0.88 14.21 -6.27
C PRO A 79 0.27 13.79 -7.19
N PHE A 80 1.40 13.31 -6.64
CA PHE A 80 2.61 12.99 -7.39
C PHE A 80 2.81 11.49 -7.65
N VAL A 81 1.77 10.67 -7.49
CA VAL A 81 1.76 9.24 -7.81
C VAL A 81 0.76 8.94 -8.92
N SER A 82 1.10 7.98 -9.78
CA SER A 82 0.29 7.70 -10.98
C SER A 82 -1.05 7.02 -10.69
N ARG A 83 -1.13 6.21 -9.65
CA ARG A 83 -2.31 5.37 -9.31
C ARG A 83 -2.82 4.50 -10.49
N ILE A 84 -1.91 4.03 -11.36
CA ILE A 84 -2.26 3.20 -12.52
C ILE A 84 -2.17 1.69 -12.25
N SER A 85 -1.75 1.28 -11.06
CA SER A 85 -1.57 -0.14 -10.74
C SER A 85 -2.82 -1.01 -10.96
N PRO A 86 -4.06 -0.59 -10.62
CA PRO A 86 -5.24 -1.38 -10.96
C PRO A 86 -5.46 -1.50 -12.47
N HIS A 87 -5.26 -0.44 -13.21
CA HIS A 87 -5.39 -0.44 -14.67
C HIS A 87 -4.40 -1.38 -15.35
N ILE A 88 -3.16 -1.45 -14.81
CA ILE A 88 -2.15 -2.41 -15.29
C ILE A 88 -2.52 -3.83 -14.87
N HIS A 89 -3.04 -4.03 -13.67
CA HIS A 89 -3.44 -5.34 -13.17
C HIS A 89 -4.55 -5.96 -14.03
N PHE A 90 -5.58 -5.18 -14.36
CA PHE A 90 -6.71 -5.63 -15.17
C PHE A 90 -6.46 -5.54 -16.69
N GLY A 91 -5.26 -5.14 -17.13
CA GLY A 91 -4.91 -5.07 -18.55
C GLY A 91 -5.57 -3.93 -19.33
N GLU A 92 -6.13 -2.94 -18.63
CA GLU A 92 -6.67 -1.71 -19.25
C GLU A 92 -5.55 -0.81 -19.79
N LEU A 93 -4.34 -0.99 -19.27
CA LEU A 93 -3.10 -0.34 -19.69
C LEU A 93 -1.94 -1.33 -19.58
N SER A 94 -1.13 -1.48 -20.61
CA SER A 94 0.07 -2.31 -20.51
C SER A 94 1.24 -1.57 -19.85
N PRO A 95 2.15 -2.28 -19.14
CA PRO A 95 3.39 -1.68 -18.63
C PRO A 95 4.23 -1.04 -19.75
N ASN A 96 4.24 -1.64 -20.96
CA ASN A 96 4.94 -1.12 -22.12
C ASN A 96 4.38 0.24 -22.55
N GLN A 97 3.06 0.42 -22.58
CA GLN A 97 2.43 1.71 -22.88
C GLN A 97 2.82 2.77 -21.85
N ALA A 98 2.75 2.43 -20.56
CA ALA A 98 3.14 3.34 -19.49
C ALA A 98 4.62 3.75 -19.61
N TRP A 99 5.50 2.80 -19.91
CA TRP A 99 6.93 3.04 -20.12
C TRP A 99 7.19 4.01 -21.28
N HIS A 100 6.69 3.69 -22.47
CA HIS A 100 6.96 4.48 -23.67
C HIS A 100 6.33 5.88 -23.59
N LEU A 101 5.12 6.00 -23.04
CA LEU A 101 4.48 7.30 -22.85
C LEU A 101 5.25 8.18 -21.86
N ALA A 102 5.78 7.62 -20.77
CA ALA A 102 6.64 8.35 -19.85
C ALA A 102 7.95 8.82 -20.52
N LYS A 103 8.56 7.96 -21.34
CA LYS A 103 9.80 8.28 -22.09
C LYS A 103 9.63 9.42 -23.09
N LEU A 104 8.43 9.66 -23.62
CA LEU A 104 8.16 10.81 -24.50
C LEU A 104 8.40 12.17 -23.80
N LYS A 105 8.37 12.23 -22.47
CA LYS A 105 8.72 13.46 -21.70
C LYS A 105 10.22 13.68 -21.55
N GLY A 106 11.05 12.79 -22.07
CA GLY A 106 12.50 12.89 -22.04
C GLY A 106 13.17 11.91 -21.07
N ASN A 107 14.40 12.26 -20.65
CA ASN A 107 15.21 11.45 -19.75
C ASN A 107 15.64 12.30 -18.56
N ASN A 108 15.07 12.03 -17.40
CA ASN A 108 15.47 12.67 -16.16
C ASN A 108 15.25 11.71 -14.98
N ARG A 109 15.78 12.09 -13.82
CA ARG A 109 15.73 11.26 -12.59
C ARG A 109 14.31 10.90 -12.13
N ASN A 110 13.32 11.73 -12.40
CA ASN A 110 11.93 11.46 -12.02
C ASN A 110 11.35 10.36 -12.90
N ILE A 111 11.57 10.47 -14.21
CA ILE A 111 11.15 9.48 -15.21
C ILE A 111 11.83 8.13 -14.92
N ASP A 112 13.15 8.13 -14.76
CA ASP A 112 13.91 6.90 -14.46
C ASP A 112 13.39 6.21 -13.17
N HIS A 113 13.04 7.01 -12.18
CA HIS A 113 12.48 6.48 -10.93
C HIS A 113 11.07 5.88 -11.12
N PHE A 114 10.22 6.52 -11.92
CA PHE A 114 8.92 5.96 -12.29
C PHE A 114 9.07 4.65 -13.07
N LEU A 115 9.96 4.62 -14.05
CA LEU A 115 10.22 3.41 -14.84
C LEU A 115 10.81 2.27 -14.00
N SER A 116 11.61 2.58 -12.98
CA SER A 116 12.11 1.56 -12.04
C SER A 116 10.99 0.88 -11.24
N GLU A 117 9.86 1.57 -10.99
CA GLU A 117 8.73 0.94 -10.31
C GLU A 117 8.01 -0.08 -11.21
N LEU A 118 7.96 0.15 -12.52
CA LEU A 118 7.52 -0.86 -13.48
C LEU A 118 8.48 -2.06 -13.49
N GLY A 119 9.78 -1.79 -13.36
CA GLY A 119 10.80 -2.84 -13.21
C GLY A 119 10.65 -3.66 -11.92
N TRP A 120 10.29 -3.04 -10.80
CA TRP A 120 10.01 -3.77 -9.54
C TRP A 120 8.80 -4.69 -9.67
N ARG A 121 7.79 -4.29 -10.43
CA ARG A 121 6.65 -5.16 -10.74
C ARG A 121 7.12 -6.42 -11.47
N GLU A 122 7.90 -6.28 -12.53
CA GLU A 122 8.45 -7.42 -13.30
C GLU A 122 9.39 -8.29 -12.45
N PHE A 123 10.16 -7.67 -11.55
CA PHE A 123 10.97 -8.39 -10.58
C PHE A 123 10.11 -9.26 -9.65
N SER A 124 8.97 -8.75 -9.18
CA SER A 124 8.04 -9.52 -8.34
C SER A 124 7.45 -10.71 -9.09
N TYR A 125 7.09 -10.55 -10.36
CA TYR A 125 6.65 -11.65 -11.22
C TYR A 125 7.73 -12.72 -11.42
N SER A 126 8.96 -12.27 -11.64
CA SER A 126 10.12 -13.18 -11.71
C SER A 126 10.32 -13.94 -10.40
N GLN A 127 10.18 -13.27 -9.25
CA GLN A 127 10.27 -13.93 -7.94
C GLN A 127 9.21 -15.03 -7.78
N LEU A 128 7.96 -14.74 -8.12
CA LEU A 128 6.87 -15.73 -8.05
C LEU A 128 7.08 -16.89 -9.04
N TYR A 129 7.55 -16.60 -10.25
CA TYR A 129 7.80 -17.63 -11.27
C TYR A 129 8.85 -18.64 -10.80
N PHE A 130 9.99 -18.17 -10.25
CA PHE A 130 11.05 -19.04 -9.76
C PHE A 130 10.78 -19.63 -8.36
N ASN A 131 9.85 -19.03 -7.60
CA ASN A 131 9.46 -19.48 -6.27
C ASN A 131 7.92 -19.55 -6.19
N PRO A 132 7.26 -20.57 -6.77
CA PRO A 132 5.81 -20.68 -6.81
C PRO A 132 5.13 -20.71 -5.43
N ASP A 133 5.87 -21.11 -4.41
CA ASP A 133 5.44 -21.12 -3.01
C ASP A 133 5.61 -19.76 -2.30
N LEU A 134 6.05 -18.71 -2.99
CA LEU A 134 6.26 -17.37 -2.43
C LEU A 134 5.10 -16.84 -1.57
N PRO A 135 3.81 -17.06 -1.92
CA PRO A 135 2.68 -16.67 -1.09
C PRO A 135 2.51 -17.49 0.20
N LYS A 136 3.20 -18.61 0.31
CA LYS A 136 2.98 -19.59 1.41
C LYS A 136 4.21 -19.78 2.31
N LYS A 137 5.41 -19.61 1.75
CA LYS A 137 6.69 -19.90 2.42
C LYS A 137 7.58 -18.67 2.44
N ASN A 138 8.31 -18.50 3.52
CA ASN A 138 9.34 -17.47 3.58
C ASN A 138 10.44 -17.76 2.57
N LEU A 139 10.86 -16.78 1.78
CA LEU A 139 11.97 -16.91 0.85
C LEU A 139 13.28 -17.21 1.62
N GLN A 140 13.45 -16.58 2.79
CA GLN A 140 14.54 -16.89 3.72
C GLN A 140 13.98 -17.77 4.85
N SER A 141 14.22 -19.08 4.77
CA SER A 141 13.69 -20.13 5.68
C SER A 141 13.98 -19.89 7.16
N LYS A 142 15.07 -19.16 7.51
CA LYS A 142 15.34 -18.80 8.92
C LYS A 142 14.17 -18.07 9.60
N PHE A 143 13.29 -17.40 8.83
CA PHE A 143 12.11 -16.73 9.37
C PHE A 143 10.93 -17.66 9.66
N ASP A 144 11.02 -18.95 9.31
CA ASP A 144 10.03 -19.95 9.70
C ASP A 144 10.01 -20.14 11.23
N GLN A 145 11.12 -19.83 11.89
CA GLN A 145 11.27 -19.88 13.35
C GLN A 145 11.06 -18.51 14.03
N PHE A 146 10.67 -17.46 13.27
CA PHE A 146 10.44 -16.16 13.88
C PHE A 146 9.29 -16.26 14.89
N PRO A 147 9.46 -15.74 16.13
CA PRO A 147 8.47 -15.90 17.20
C PRO A 147 7.29 -14.93 17.00
N TRP A 148 6.44 -15.26 16.02
CA TRP A 148 5.20 -14.53 15.78
C TRP A 148 4.26 -14.65 16.98
N GLU A 149 3.53 -13.57 17.26
CA GLU A 149 2.46 -13.57 18.27
C GLU A 149 1.11 -13.84 17.62
N GLU A 150 0.21 -14.41 18.41
CA GLU A 150 -1.20 -14.54 18.04
C GLU A 150 -2.02 -13.59 18.92
N ASN A 151 -2.55 -12.52 18.33
CA ASN A 151 -3.39 -11.55 19.02
C ASN A 151 -4.49 -11.05 18.06
N SER A 152 -5.65 -11.72 18.14
CA SER A 152 -6.80 -11.39 17.30
C SER A 152 -7.36 -10.00 17.57
N HIS A 153 -7.26 -9.50 18.81
CA HIS A 153 -7.71 -8.15 19.17
C HIS A 153 -6.86 -7.09 18.46
N ASN A 154 -5.53 -7.22 18.54
CA ASN A 154 -4.61 -6.29 17.87
C ASN A 154 -4.73 -6.40 16.35
N LEU A 155 -4.91 -7.61 15.79
CA LEU A 155 -5.16 -7.79 14.37
C LEU A 155 -6.42 -7.03 13.92
N LYS A 156 -7.51 -7.19 14.65
CA LYS A 156 -8.77 -6.51 14.33
C LYS A 156 -8.65 -4.99 14.45
N ALA A 157 -7.98 -4.49 15.50
CA ALA A 157 -7.73 -3.05 15.66
C ALA A 157 -6.91 -2.50 14.50
N TRP A 158 -5.89 -3.22 14.03
CA TRP A 158 -5.11 -2.87 12.85
C TRP A 158 -5.96 -2.85 11.58
N GLN A 159 -6.73 -3.90 11.32
CA GLN A 159 -7.62 -3.99 10.16
C GLN A 159 -8.64 -2.85 10.10
N GLN A 160 -9.13 -2.41 11.24
CA GLN A 160 -10.17 -1.37 11.37
C GLN A 160 -9.60 0.07 11.43
N GLY A 161 -8.26 0.25 11.42
CA GLY A 161 -7.66 1.57 11.62
C GLY A 161 -8.01 2.16 12.98
N GLN A 162 -7.88 1.35 14.03
CA GLN A 162 -8.18 1.67 15.43
C GLN A 162 -7.02 1.31 16.36
N THR A 163 -5.80 1.44 15.89
CA THR A 163 -4.60 1.13 16.67
C THR A 163 -4.23 2.23 17.66
N GLY A 164 -4.80 3.41 17.54
CA GLY A 164 -4.40 4.61 18.28
C GLY A 164 -3.10 5.24 17.76
N VAL A 165 -2.61 4.81 16.60
CA VAL A 165 -1.40 5.34 15.95
C VAL A 165 -1.80 5.99 14.61
N PRO A 166 -1.90 7.32 14.54
CA PRO A 166 -2.59 8.02 13.45
C PRO A 166 -2.12 7.66 12.04
N MET A 167 -0.80 7.56 11.81
CA MET A 167 -0.30 7.23 10.47
C MET A 167 -0.67 5.81 10.02
N VAL A 168 -0.82 4.87 10.97
CA VAL A 168 -1.29 3.50 10.71
C VAL A 168 -2.79 3.49 10.46
N ASP A 169 -3.54 4.16 11.32
CA ASP A 169 -5.00 4.19 11.25
C ASP A 169 -5.49 4.90 9.99
N ALA A 170 -4.86 6.01 9.61
CA ALA A 170 -5.14 6.72 8.36
C ALA A 170 -4.92 5.80 7.15
N GLY A 171 -3.83 5.05 7.13
CA GLY A 171 -3.55 4.10 6.04
C GLY A 171 -4.58 2.98 5.92
N MET A 172 -5.00 2.39 7.05
CA MET A 172 -6.00 1.32 7.02
C MET A 172 -7.38 1.84 6.63
N ARG A 173 -7.73 3.07 7.03
CA ARG A 173 -8.99 3.71 6.61
C ARG A 173 -8.95 4.14 5.14
N GLU A 174 -7.81 4.64 4.62
CA GLU A 174 -7.63 4.86 3.18
C GLU A 174 -7.89 3.57 2.40
N LEU A 175 -7.25 2.47 2.82
CA LEU A 175 -7.40 1.16 2.18
C LEU A 175 -8.87 0.74 2.09
N TRP A 176 -9.59 0.80 3.21
CA TRP A 176 -11.00 0.40 3.25
C TRP A 176 -11.92 1.30 2.41
N LEU A 177 -11.70 2.62 2.44
CA LEU A 177 -12.55 3.59 1.74
C LEU A 177 -12.28 3.63 0.23
N THR A 178 -11.04 3.39 -0.19
CA THR A 178 -10.63 3.64 -1.58
C THR A 178 -10.19 2.40 -2.34
N GLY A 179 -9.96 1.28 -1.67
CA GLY A 179 -9.33 0.09 -2.26
C GLY A 179 -7.86 0.31 -2.64
N SER A 180 -7.25 1.36 -2.11
CA SER A 180 -5.85 1.72 -2.37
C SER A 180 -5.18 2.21 -1.09
N MET A 181 -3.86 2.19 -1.09
CA MET A 181 -3.06 2.80 -0.05
C MET A 181 -1.76 3.29 -0.65
N HIS A 182 -1.38 4.52 -0.31
CA HIS A 182 -0.13 5.11 -0.79
C HIS A 182 1.09 4.26 -0.40
N ASN A 183 2.07 4.06 -1.31
CA ASN A 183 3.19 3.13 -1.08
C ASN A 183 3.97 3.40 0.22
N ARG A 184 4.25 4.68 0.53
CA ARG A 184 4.93 5.05 1.80
C ARG A 184 4.14 4.58 3.01
N VAL A 185 2.82 4.68 2.96
CA VAL A 185 1.92 4.28 4.04
C VAL A 185 1.86 2.76 4.15
N ARG A 186 1.82 2.02 3.02
CA ARG A 186 1.91 0.53 3.02
C ARG A 186 3.15 0.04 3.79
N MET A 187 4.29 0.72 3.63
CA MET A 187 5.53 0.38 4.36
C MET A 187 5.37 0.59 5.88
N VAL A 188 4.75 1.68 6.31
CA VAL A 188 4.53 1.99 7.73
C VAL A 188 3.53 1.01 8.34
N VAL A 189 2.39 0.83 7.71
CA VAL A 189 1.30 -0.05 8.14
C VAL A 189 1.75 -1.51 8.22
N GLY A 190 2.47 -1.98 7.19
CA GLY A 190 3.03 -3.34 7.18
C GLY A 190 4.10 -3.53 8.24
N SER A 191 5.02 -2.57 8.39
CA SER A 191 6.04 -2.62 9.45
C SER A 191 5.40 -2.63 10.85
N PHE A 192 4.34 -1.88 11.07
CA PHE A 192 3.63 -1.87 12.34
C PHE A 192 3.05 -3.25 12.66
N LEU A 193 2.36 -3.89 11.71
CA LEU A 193 1.82 -5.24 11.88
C LEU A 193 2.91 -6.25 12.28
N VAL A 194 3.97 -6.35 11.46
CA VAL A 194 4.95 -7.43 11.60
C VAL A 194 6.02 -7.16 12.66
N LYS A 195 6.23 -5.92 13.06
CA LYS A 195 7.32 -5.55 13.97
C LYS A 195 6.87 -4.92 15.28
N ASN A 196 5.82 -4.10 15.28
CA ASN A 196 5.28 -3.58 16.53
C ASN A 196 4.27 -4.53 17.17
N LEU A 197 3.44 -5.19 16.34
CA LEU A 197 2.49 -6.18 16.84
C LEU A 197 3.04 -7.62 16.83
N LEU A 198 4.17 -7.87 16.16
CA LEU A 198 4.76 -9.21 15.93
C LEU A 198 3.77 -10.22 15.33
N LEU A 199 2.78 -9.75 14.58
CA LEU A 199 1.81 -10.61 13.90
C LEU A 199 2.40 -11.09 12.56
N ASN A 200 2.10 -12.35 12.21
CA ASN A 200 2.62 -12.96 11.00
C ASN A 200 2.18 -12.17 9.76
N TRP A 201 3.10 -11.95 8.83
CA TRP A 201 2.90 -11.18 7.60
C TRP A 201 1.76 -11.70 6.72
N HIS A 202 1.44 -13.00 6.77
CA HIS A 202 0.31 -13.59 6.04
C HIS A 202 -1.04 -12.98 6.44
N HIS A 203 -1.21 -12.49 7.68
CA HIS A 203 -2.43 -11.77 8.07
C HIS A 203 -2.59 -10.47 7.28
N GLY A 204 -1.49 -9.75 7.10
CA GLY A 204 -1.49 -8.51 6.32
C GLY A 204 -1.64 -8.76 4.82
N GLU A 205 -0.96 -9.78 4.28
CA GLU A 205 -1.06 -10.19 2.88
C GLU A 205 -2.51 -10.52 2.49
N ARG A 206 -3.19 -11.33 3.30
CA ARG A 206 -4.61 -11.70 3.08
C ARG A 206 -5.52 -10.49 3.16
N TRP A 207 -5.33 -9.63 4.15
CA TRP A 207 -6.13 -8.42 4.28
C TRP A 207 -5.95 -7.46 3.11
N PHE A 208 -4.71 -7.29 2.63
CA PHE A 208 -4.43 -6.48 1.45
C PHE A 208 -5.01 -7.11 0.18
N TRP A 209 -4.95 -8.43 0.08
CA TRP A 209 -5.58 -9.17 -1.01
C TRP A 209 -7.09 -8.89 -1.10
N ASP A 210 -7.77 -8.90 0.04
CA ASP A 210 -9.21 -8.68 0.11
C ASP A 210 -9.62 -7.22 -0.15
N CYS A 211 -8.77 -6.25 0.23
CA CYS A 211 -9.14 -4.83 0.23
C CYS A 211 -8.61 -4.05 -0.98
N LEU A 212 -7.47 -4.44 -1.55
CA LEU A 212 -6.83 -3.68 -2.63
C LEU A 212 -7.47 -3.96 -3.99
N VAL A 213 -7.84 -2.90 -4.72
CA VAL A 213 -8.29 -3.02 -6.12
C VAL A 213 -7.15 -3.37 -7.08
N ASP A 214 -5.89 -3.17 -6.67
CA ASP A 214 -4.69 -3.57 -7.40
C ASP A 214 -4.04 -4.86 -6.84
N ALA A 215 -4.81 -5.68 -6.12
CA ALA A 215 -4.30 -6.91 -5.54
C ALA A 215 -3.68 -7.81 -6.61
N ASP A 216 -2.37 -8.03 -6.50
CA ASP A 216 -1.56 -8.81 -7.42
C ASP A 216 -0.72 -9.80 -6.63
N LEU A 217 -0.81 -11.08 -6.96
CA LEU A 217 -0.21 -12.16 -6.16
C LEU A 217 1.30 -11.98 -6.01
N ALA A 218 2.00 -11.66 -7.09
CA ALA A 218 3.44 -11.51 -7.08
C ALA A 218 3.86 -10.29 -6.26
N SER A 219 3.27 -9.12 -6.56
CA SER A 219 3.61 -7.86 -5.90
C SER A 219 3.22 -7.85 -4.42
N ASN A 220 2.05 -8.41 -4.08
CA ASN A 220 1.57 -8.49 -2.70
C ASN A 220 2.49 -9.39 -1.86
N SER A 221 2.73 -10.63 -2.28
CA SER A 221 3.56 -11.58 -1.54
C SER A 221 5.02 -11.12 -1.42
N ALA A 222 5.63 -10.65 -2.52
CA ALA A 222 7.00 -10.14 -2.49
C ALA A 222 7.15 -8.92 -1.57
N SER A 223 6.19 -7.99 -1.60
CA SER A 223 6.22 -6.78 -0.76
C SER A 223 5.99 -7.09 0.72
N TRP A 224 5.08 -8.00 1.05
CA TRP A 224 4.86 -8.42 2.45
C TRP A 224 6.08 -9.15 3.01
N GLN A 225 6.71 -10.02 2.22
CA GLN A 225 7.96 -10.66 2.63
C GLN A 225 9.12 -9.66 2.77
N TRP A 226 9.20 -8.65 1.88
CA TRP A 226 10.18 -7.59 2.02
C TRP A 226 10.00 -6.82 3.33
N ILE A 227 8.76 -6.42 3.67
CA ILE A 227 8.49 -5.69 4.91
C ILE A 227 8.69 -6.57 6.15
N ALA A 228 8.42 -7.87 6.09
CA ALA A 228 8.70 -8.81 7.17
C ALA A 228 10.21 -9.01 7.39
N GLY A 229 11.00 -8.88 6.33
CA GLY A 229 12.45 -9.10 6.36
C GLY A 229 12.89 -10.45 5.81
N CYS A 230 11.95 -11.31 5.38
CA CYS A 230 12.20 -12.66 4.87
C CYS A 230 12.23 -12.74 3.33
N GLY A 231 11.92 -11.66 2.62
CA GLY A 231 11.88 -11.61 1.16
C GLY A 231 13.24 -11.33 0.51
N ALA A 232 13.22 -11.26 -0.82
CA ALA A 232 14.34 -10.80 -1.62
C ALA A 232 14.64 -9.32 -1.33
N ASP A 233 15.92 -8.94 -1.36
CA ASP A 233 16.40 -7.58 -1.10
C ASP A 233 15.92 -6.95 0.23
N ALA A 234 15.46 -7.78 1.17
CA ALA A 234 15.06 -7.37 2.52
C ALA A 234 16.26 -7.08 3.45
N ALA A 235 17.45 -7.46 3.04
CA ALA A 235 18.72 -7.22 3.74
C ALA A 235 19.33 -5.86 3.31
N PRO A 236 20.30 -5.30 4.07
CA PRO A 236 20.96 -5.94 5.21
C PRO A 236 20.29 -5.65 6.56
N TYR A 237 19.23 -4.82 6.63
CA TYR A 237 18.69 -4.34 7.89
C TYR A 237 17.25 -4.79 8.12
N PHE A 238 16.99 -5.30 9.34
CA PHE A 238 15.64 -5.45 9.87
C PHE A 238 15.07 -4.06 10.18
N ARG A 239 14.54 -3.40 9.15
CA ARG A 239 14.12 -2.01 9.20
C ARG A 239 12.76 -1.87 9.87
N ILE A 240 12.67 -1.08 10.93
CA ILE A 240 11.42 -0.75 11.64
C ILE A 240 11.07 0.70 11.33
N PHE A 241 9.92 0.92 10.70
CA PHE A 241 9.45 2.25 10.40
C PHE A 241 8.66 2.79 11.60
N ASN A 242 9.21 3.81 12.29
CA ASN A 242 8.48 4.47 13.38
C ASN A 242 7.34 5.31 12.80
N PRO A 243 6.06 5.00 13.06
CA PRO A 243 4.94 5.68 12.44
C PRO A 243 4.84 7.17 12.79
N VAL A 244 5.30 7.59 13.97
CA VAL A 244 5.32 9.00 14.38
C VAL A 244 6.30 9.77 13.49
N THR A 245 7.57 9.36 13.46
CA THR A 245 8.59 10.07 12.65
C THR A 245 8.34 9.95 11.14
N GLN A 246 7.66 8.90 10.68
CA GLN A 246 7.24 8.80 9.29
C GLN A 246 6.11 9.78 8.98
N GLY A 247 5.14 9.96 9.88
CA GLY A 247 4.09 10.97 9.77
C GLY A 247 4.67 12.38 9.73
N GLU A 248 5.48 12.77 10.72
CA GLU A 248 6.14 14.07 10.78
C GLU A 248 6.93 14.41 9.50
N LYS A 249 7.60 13.41 8.92
CA LYS A 249 8.44 13.60 7.75
C LYS A 249 7.67 13.67 6.43
N PHE A 250 6.63 12.84 6.26
CA PHE A 250 5.98 12.62 4.97
C PHE A 250 4.54 13.13 4.89
N ASP A 251 4.00 13.60 6.00
CA ASP A 251 2.74 14.35 6.10
C ASP A 251 2.92 15.57 7.03
N PRO A 252 3.92 16.45 6.78
CA PRO A 252 4.32 17.50 7.73
C PRO A 252 3.19 18.49 8.06
N ASP A 253 2.25 18.66 7.14
CA ASP A 253 1.08 19.53 7.32
C ASP A 253 -0.12 18.79 7.94
N GLY A 254 -0.03 17.47 8.11
CA GLY A 254 -1.08 16.63 8.65
C GLY A 254 -2.32 16.50 7.73
N GLU A 255 -2.17 16.82 6.46
CA GLU A 255 -3.26 16.78 5.48
C GLU A 255 -3.80 15.35 5.27
N TYR A 256 -2.88 14.39 5.15
CA TYR A 256 -3.22 12.99 4.96
C TYR A 256 -3.92 12.39 6.18
N ILE A 257 -3.36 12.60 7.38
CA ILE A 257 -3.96 12.09 8.62
C ILE A 257 -5.36 12.68 8.81
N ARG A 258 -5.52 14.01 8.66
CA ARG A 258 -6.83 14.66 8.84
C ARG A 258 -7.87 14.24 7.81
N GLN A 259 -7.45 13.88 6.61
CA GLN A 259 -8.34 13.36 5.56
C GLN A 259 -9.00 12.04 5.98
N TYR A 260 -8.24 11.14 6.62
CA TYR A 260 -8.73 9.80 6.97
C TYR A 260 -9.07 9.62 8.45
N ILE A 261 -8.69 10.58 9.29
CA ILE A 261 -9.01 10.61 10.73
C ILE A 261 -9.62 11.98 11.06
N PRO A 262 -10.87 12.24 10.62
CA PRO A 262 -11.51 13.54 10.82
C PRO A 262 -11.69 13.91 12.30
N GLU A 263 -11.71 12.93 13.21
CA GLU A 263 -11.75 13.16 14.65
C GLU A 263 -10.50 13.87 15.19
N LEU A 264 -9.37 13.83 14.48
CA LEU A 264 -8.14 14.54 14.86
C LEU A 264 -7.95 15.88 14.12
N LYS A 265 -8.95 16.36 13.39
CA LYS A 265 -8.84 17.53 12.50
C LYS A 265 -8.37 18.81 13.21
N ASP A 266 -8.81 19.02 14.44
CA ASP A 266 -8.56 20.23 15.23
C ASP A 266 -7.32 20.10 16.15
N LEU A 267 -6.67 18.92 16.15
CA LEU A 267 -5.47 18.68 16.94
C LEU A 267 -4.25 19.40 16.30
N PRO A 268 -3.45 20.17 17.05
CA PRO A 268 -2.24 20.79 16.53
C PRO A 268 -1.25 19.75 15.97
N ASN A 269 -0.54 20.10 14.87
CA ASN A 269 0.43 19.21 14.21
C ASN A 269 1.46 18.60 15.16
N LYS A 270 1.88 19.37 16.16
CA LYS A 270 2.83 18.92 17.19
C LYS A 270 2.40 17.60 17.86
N TYR A 271 1.11 17.35 17.99
CA TYR A 271 0.54 16.19 18.68
C TYR A 271 -0.26 15.28 17.74
N LEU A 272 -0.36 15.65 16.46
CA LEU A 272 -1.19 14.92 15.49
C LEU A 272 -0.70 13.49 15.27
N TYR A 273 0.61 13.25 15.32
CA TYR A 273 1.22 11.95 15.04
C TYR A 273 1.33 11.06 16.29
N ASN A 274 1.18 11.65 17.47
CA ASN A 274 1.28 11.02 18.79
C ASN A 274 0.30 11.62 19.81
N PRO A 275 -1.02 11.55 19.59
CA PRO A 275 -2.05 12.20 20.43
C PRO A 275 -1.96 11.84 21.91
N TRP A 276 -1.44 10.68 22.25
CA TRP A 276 -1.24 10.23 23.64
C TRP A 276 -0.18 11.02 24.41
N GLU A 277 0.63 11.84 23.76
CA GLU A 277 1.59 12.75 24.38
C GLU A 277 1.05 14.18 24.53
N ALA A 278 -0.16 14.44 24.01
CA ALA A 278 -0.77 15.75 24.11
C ALA A 278 -1.23 16.04 25.56
N PRO A 279 -1.00 17.27 26.07
CA PRO A 279 -1.60 17.73 27.32
C PRO A 279 -3.13 17.61 27.27
N LYS A 280 -3.75 17.36 28.44
CA LYS A 280 -5.21 17.22 28.53
C LYS A 280 -5.96 18.47 28.07
N GLU A 281 -5.40 19.62 28.31
CA GLU A 281 -5.94 20.93 27.90
C GLU A 281 -6.02 21.03 26.37
N ILE A 282 -4.96 20.62 25.67
CA ILE A 282 -4.90 20.61 24.19
C ILE A 282 -5.90 19.60 23.60
N LEU A 283 -6.03 18.42 24.23
CA LEU A 283 -7.04 17.45 23.81
C LEU A 283 -8.46 17.98 24.00
N ALA A 284 -8.71 18.67 25.14
CA ALA A 284 -10.00 19.27 25.42
C ALA A 284 -10.34 20.42 24.44
N GLU A 285 -9.37 21.28 24.09
CA GLU A 285 -9.53 22.32 23.08
C GLU A 285 -9.86 21.73 21.69
N ALA A 286 -9.27 20.57 21.37
CA ALA A 286 -9.56 19.84 20.13
C ALA A 286 -10.84 18.96 20.22
N ASN A 287 -11.55 18.98 21.35
CA ASN A 287 -12.72 18.14 21.62
C ASN A 287 -12.45 16.62 21.49
N ILE A 288 -11.27 16.17 21.95
CA ILE A 288 -10.84 14.76 21.85
C ILE A 288 -10.73 14.17 23.26
N VAL A 289 -11.39 13.02 23.45
CA VAL A 289 -11.20 12.15 24.60
C VAL A 289 -10.56 10.85 24.11
N LEU A 290 -9.28 10.64 24.42
CA LEU A 290 -8.60 9.40 24.06
C LEU A 290 -9.23 8.20 24.77
N GLY A 291 -9.42 7.13 24.01
CA GLY A 291 -10.16 5.93 24.42
C GLY A 291 -11.66 6.00 24.15
N LYS A 292 -12.18 7.19 23.74
CA LYS A 292 -13.59 7.36 23.36
C LYS A 292 -13.73 7.85 21.92
N ASP A 293 -13.23 9.05 21.63
CA ASP A 293 -13.36 9.68 20.30
C ASP A 293 -12.26 9.20 19.35
N TYR A 294 -11.05 8.96 19.88
CA TYR A 294 -9.94 8.32 19.19
C TYR A 294 -9.27 7.31 20.14
N PRO A 295 -8.86 6.11 19.67
CA PRO A 295 -8.33 5.06 20.55
C PRO A 295 -6.97 5.45 21.18
N ASN A 296 -6.71 4.87 22.35
CA ASN A 296 -5.35 4.85 22.91
C ASN A 296 -4.45 3.91 22.09
N PRO A 297 -3.12 4.14 22.03
CA PRO A 297 -2.21 3.23 21.36
C PRO A 297 -2.29 1.81 21.94
N ILE A 298 -2.50 0.81 21.07
CA ILE A 298 -2.58 -0.60 21.49
C ILE A 298 -1.22 -1.19 21.88
N VAL A 299 -0.12 -0.50 21.56
CA VAL A 299 1.24 -0.88 21.96
C VAL A 299 2.09 0.35 22.25
N ASN A 300 3.06 0.20 23.14
CA ASN A 300 4.13 1.17 23.31
C ASN A 300 5.18 1.00 22.20
N LEU A 301 5.37 2.02 21.36
CA LEU A 301 6.23 1.94 20.16
C LEU A 301 7.71 1.68 20.51
N LYS A 302 8.22 2.18 21.63
CA LYS A 302 9.61 1.95 22.05
C LYS A 302 9.79 0.50 22.51
N VAL A 303 8.93 0.02 23.39
CA VAL A 303 8.99 -1.34 23.94
C VAL A 303 8.81 -2.37 22.84
N SER A 304 7.80 -2.18 21.97
CA SER A 304 7.52 -3.10 20.86
C SER A 304 8.68 -3.15 19.85
N ARG A 305 9.35 -2.01 19.59
CA ARG A 305 10.56 -1.97 18.77
C ARG A 305 11.71 -2.79 19.37
N GLU A 306 11.96 -2.67 20.67
CA GLU A 306 13.00 -3.43 21.37
C GLU A 306 12.69 -4.93 21.28
N LYS A 307 11.46 -5.33 21.55
CA LYS A 307 10.99 -6.72 21.42
C LYS A 307 11.20 -7.30 20.00
N ALA A 308 10.85 -6.53 18.97
CA ALA A 308 11.09 -6.93 17.58
C ALA A 308 12.56 -7.14 17.25
N LEU A 309 13.46 -6.29 17.77
CA LEU A 309 14.90 -6.44 17.57
C LEU A 309 15.47 -7.66 18.31
N GLU A 310 14.94 -7.98 19.49
CA GLU A 310 15.30 -9.19 20.22
C GLU A 310 14.84 -10.45 19.48
N ALA A 311 13.60 -10.48 18.99
CA ALA A 311 13.05 -11.54 18.17
C ALA A 311 13.93 -11.77 16.90
N PHE A 312 14.35 -10.69 16.23
CA PHE A 312 15.24 -10.81 15.08
C PHE A 312 16.64 -11.32 15.43
N LYS A 313 17.18 -10.91 16.60
CA LYS A 313 18.49 -11.41 17.07
C LYS A 313 18.48 -12.89 17.41
N SER A 314 17.34 -13.45 17.87
CA SER A 314 17.23 -14.87 18.17
C SER A 314 17.44 -15.74 16.94
N LEU A 315 17.03 -15.29 15.73
CA LEU A 315 17.25 -15.97 14.46
C LEU A 315 18.74 -16.09 14.05
N LYS A 316 19.62 -15.26 14.60
CA LYS A 316 21.07 -15.27 14.25
C LYS A 316 21.91 -16.26 15.04
N LYS A 317 21.33 -16.88 16.07
CA LYS A 317 22.06 -17.77 16.97
C LYS A 317 22.10 -19.25 16.54
N GLU A 318 21.45 -19.58 15.43
CA GLU A 318 21.35 -20.96 14.92
C GLU A 318 22.24 -21.17 13.67
N ASN A 319 23.55 -20.89 13.79
CA ASN A 319 24.60 -21.32 12.86
C ASN A 319 25.64 -22.14 13.59
#